data_97e008cc877a1aabfaa1c58e6900bc8e
#
_entry.id   97e008cc877a1aabfaa1c58e6900bc8e
#
_cell.length_a   1.000
_cell.length_b   1.000
_cell.length_c   1.000
_cell.angle_alpha   90.00
_cell.angle_beta   90.00
_cell.angle_gamma   90.00
#
_symmetry.space_group_name_H-M   'P 1'
#
loop_
_entity.id
_entity.type
_entity.pdbx_description
1 polymer ?
#
loop_
_entity_poly.entity_id
_entity_poly.type
_entity_poly.pdbx_seq_one_letter_code
_entity_poly.pdbx_strand_id
1 'polypeptide(L)'
;ALPICKVTDEIFENYVGDTLFLRGPYGNGFDIANYKGKEILLVAGGTGLSPVKGIVDYFSAHPEDCKGFTLLVGFKSPKDMLFKKDFEIWKKNINVIMTVDYPDEEYDGNCGLVTQYIPELMIKGLTDAVGIVVGPPIMMKCTISDLLAKGFKEENLWISQERKMCCGIGKCGHCKIDDTYICLDGPVFNYTK
;
A
#
# COMPACT_ATOMS: atom_id res chain seq x y z
N ALA A 1 9.61 -3.53 10.66
CA ALA A 1 9.72 -4.67 9.74
C ALA A 1 9.59 -5.95 10.56
N LEU A 2 8.86 -6.94 10.06
CA LEU A 2 8.86 -8.26 10.66
C LEU A 2 10.13 -9.00 10.22
N PRO A 3 10.77 -9.81 11.07
CA PRO A 3 11.88 -10.64 10.68
C PRO A 3 11.36 -11.74 9.72
N ILE A 4 11.58 -11.54 8.44
CA ILE A 4 11.09 -12.44 7.37
C ILE A 4 12.23 -13.03 6.53
N CYS A 5 13.46 -12.71 6.87
CA CYS A 5 14.64 -13.26 6.22
C CYS A 5 15.87 -13.14 7.14
N LYS A 6 16.92 -13.91 6.85
CA LYS A 6 18.15 -13.93 7.65
C LYS A 6 18.75 -12.55 7.92
N VAL A 7 18.61 -11.60 6.99
CA VAL A 7 19.14 -10.24 7.17
C VAL A 7 18.34 -9.46 8.20
N THR A 8 17.01 -9.55 8.17
CA THR A 8 16.16 -8.88 9.17
C THR A 8 16.29 -9.52 10.53
N ASP A 9 16.39 -10.84 10.61
CA ASP A 9 16.63 -11.55 11.87
C ASP A 9 17.93 -11.08 12.51
N GLU A 10 19.03 -11.06 11.74
CA GLU A 10 20.34 -10.58 12.18
C GLU A 10 20.27 -9.12 12.69
N ILE A 11 19.56 -8.23 11.97
CA ILE A 11 19.40 -6.83 12.38
C ILE A 11 18.67 -6.72 13.73
N PHE A 12 17.58 -7.46 13.90
CA PHE A 12 16.80 -7.41 15.14
C PHE A 12 17.50 -8.04 16.34
N GLU A 13 18.32 -9.07 16.12
CA GLU A 13 19.02 -9.80 17.20
C GLU A 13 20.29 -9.08 17.62
N ASN A 14 21.07 -8.54 16.68
CA ASN A 14 22.44 -8.15 16.93
C ASN A 14 22.74 -6.65 16.76
N TYR A 15 21.83 -5.85 16.14
CA TYR A 15 22.12 -4.45 15.80
C TYR A 15 21.20 -3.43 16.50
N VAL A 16 20.56 -3.82 17.61
CA VAL A 16 19.75 -2.89 18.39
C VAL A 16 20.66 -1.87 19.08
N GLY A 17 20.51 -0.60 18.71
CA GLY A 17 21.36 0.49 19.22
C GLY A 17 22.63 0.77 18.40
N ASP A 18 22.90 -0.05 17.39
CA ASP A 18 24.03 0.14 16.47
C ASP A 18 23.69 1.01 15.26
N THR A 19 24.73 1.34 14.48
CA THR A 19 24.60 2.11 13.24
C THR A 19 24.52 1.20 12.04
N LEU A 20 23.46 1.38 11.22
CA LEU A 20 23.30 0.70 9.94
C LEU A 20 23.56 1.66 8.78
N PHE A 21 24.28 1.18 7.75
CA PHE A 21 24.50 1.92 6.52
C PHE A 21 23.47 1.50 5.49
N LEU A 22 22.71 2.48 4.98
CA LEU A 22 21.70 2.29 3.94
C LEU A 22 22.14 2.96 2.65
N ARG A 23 21.83 2.33 1.52
CA ARG A 23 22.03 2.90 0.19
C ARG A 23 20.68 3.02 -0.51
N GLY A 24 20.36 4.20 -0.97
CA GLY A 24 19.09 4.54 -1.64
C GLY A 24 18.82 6.05 -1.51
N PRO A 25 17.59 6.51 -1.80
CA PRO A 25 16.45 5.73 -2.32
C PRO A 25 16.65 5.33 -3.78
N TYR A 26 15.94 4.27 -4.23
CA TYR A 26 15.94 3.82 -5.62
C TYR A 26 14.55 3.87 -6.22
N GLY A 27 14.49 4.16 -7.53
CA GLY A 27 13.25 4.16 -8.29
C GLY A 27 12.34 5.36 -8.01
N ASN A 28 11.11 5.24 -8.47
CA ASN A 28 10.07 6.26 -8.38
C ASN A 28 9.01 5.85 -7.36
N GLY A 29 8.81 6.68 -6.35
CA GLY A 29 7.79 6.50 -5.32
C GLY A 29 6.42 7.07 -5.72
N PHE A 30 5.51 7.06 -4.76
CA PHE A 30 4.20 7.70 -4.91
C PHE A 30 4.34 9.22 -4.86
N ASP A 31 3.93 9.89 -5.94
CA ASP A 31 3.91 11.35 -5.99
C ASP A 31 2.52 11.86 -5.57
N ILE A 32 2.47 12.52 -4.42
CA ILE A 32 1.25 13.11 -3.84
C ILE A 32 0.54 14.05 -4.82
N ALA A 33 1.28 14.75 -5.69
CA ALA A 33 0.71 15.69 -6.66
C ALA A 33 -0.28 15.00 -7.62
N ASN A 34 -0.09 13.73 -7.93
CA ASN A 34 -0.98 12.96 -8.79
C ASN A 34 -2.36 12.69 -8.17
N TYR A 35 -2.49 12.84 -6.86
CA TYR A 35 -3.69 12.44 -6.09
C TYR A 35 -4.45 13.63 -5.52
N LYS A 36 -3.85 14.84 -5.47
CA LYS A 36 -4.50 16.06 -4.97
C LYS A 36 -5.78 16.40 -5.74
N GLY A 37 -6.78 16.86 -4.99
CA GLY A 37 -8.08 17.27 -5.53
C GLY A 37 -8.95 16.12 -6.02
N LYS A 38 -8.58 14.87 -5.74
CA LYS A 38 -9.31 13.67 -6.18
C LYS A 38 -9.95 12.95 -4.99
N GLU A 39 -10.91 12.08 -5.27
CA GLU A 39 -11.37 11.06 -4.35
C GLU A 39 -10.37 9.90 -4.39
N ILE A 40 -9.88 9.44 -3.24
CA ILE A 40 -8.80 8.46 -3.15
C ILE A 40 -9.29 7.22 -2.42
N LEU A 41 -9.15 6.07 -3.06
CA LEU A 41 -9.26 4.76 -2.44
C LEU A 41 -7.90 4.09 -2.41
N LEU A 42 -7.35 3.92 -1.21
CA LEU A 42 -6.11 3.19 -1.00
C LEU A 42 -6.41 1.82 -0.40
N VAL A 43 -6.02 0.76 -1.10
CA VAL A 43 -6.18 -0.63 -0.67
C VAL A 43 -4.82 -1.22 -0.39
N ALA A 44 -4.59 -1.63 0.87
CA ALA A 44 -3.32 -2.19 1.31
C ALA A 44 -3.49 -3.57 1.95
N GLY A 45 -2.53 -4.46 1.71
CA GLY A 45 -2.50 -5.79 2.32
C GLY A 45 -1.24 -6.05 3.12
N GLY A 46 -1.37 -6.35 4.41
CA GLY A 46 -0.28 -6.69 5.30
C GLY A 46 0.83 -5.64 5.31
N THR A 47 2.05 -6.05 4.98
CA THR A 47 3.23 -5.16 4.91
C THR A 47 3.13 -4.11 3.80
N GLY A 48 2.22 -4.26 2.83
CA GLY A 48 1.94 -3.27 1.80
C GLY A 48 1.43 -1.92 2.32
N LEU A 49 0.99 -1.85 3.58
CA LEU A 49 0.69 -0.58 4.23
C LEU A 49 1.94 0.29 4.46
N SER A 50 3.11 -0.32 4.62
CA SER A 50 4.36 0.40 4.93
C SER A 50 4.78 1.38 3.82
N PRO A 51 4.86 1.00 2.53
CA PRO A 51 5.26 1.91 1.46
C PRO A 51 4.24 3.02 1.18
N VAL A 52 2.98 2.87 1.58
CA VAL A 52 1.93 3.87 1.39
C VAL A 52 1.64 4.69 2.64
N LYS A 53 2.30 4.39 3.77
CA LYS A 53 2.11 5.13 5.03
C LYS A 53 2.27 6.64 4.84
N GLY A 54 3.27 7.07 4.09
CA GLY A 54 3.50 8.50 3.81
C GLY A 54 2.33 9.20 3.10
N ILE A 55 1.61 8.48 2.22
CA ILE A 55 0.39 9.00 1.57
C ILE A 55 -0.73 9.15 2.60
N VAL A 56 -0.93 8.12 3.43
CA VAL A 56 -1.97 8.11 4.46
C VAL A 56 -1.72 9.22 5.48
N ASP A 57 -0.47 9.34 5.95
CA ASP A 57 -0.07 10.41 6.88
C ASP A 57 -0.33 11.80 6.29
N TYR A 58 0.05 12.00 5.01
CA TYR A 58 -0.14 13.28 4.34
C TYR A 58 -1.61 13.69 4.26
N PHE A 59 -2.48 12.84 3.68
CA PHE A 59 -3.88 13.16 3.51
C PHE A 59 -4.68 13.13 4.82
N SER A 60 -4.21 12.40 5.83
CA SER A 60 -4.77 12.51 7.18
C SER A 60 -4.44 13.85 7.84
N ALA A 61 -3.27 14.43 7.55
CA ALA A 61 -2.88 15.74 8.06
C ALA A 61 -3.44 16.90 7.21
N HIS A 62 -3.73 16.65 5.92
CA HIS A 62 -4.20 17.64 4.94
C HIS A 62 -5.47 17.13 4.21
N PRO A 63 -6.59 16.92 4.93
CA PRO A 63 -7.82 16.40 4.32
C PRO A 63 -8.41 17.35 3.27
N GLU A 64 -8.10 18.64 3.33
CA GLU A 64 -8.49 19.67 2.34
C GLU A 64 -7.85 19.46 0.96
N ASP A 65 -6.76 18.72 0.89
CA ASP A 65 -6.04 18.45 -0.37
C ASP A 65 -6.68 17.32 -1.20
N CYS A 66 -7.73 16.66 -0.72
CA CYS A 66 -8.49 15.67 -1.48
C CYS A 66 -10.00 15.86 -1.32
N LYS A 67 -10.78 15.25 -2.20
CA LYS A 67 -12.26 15.25 -2.11
C LYS A 67 -12.78 14.28 -1.07
N GLY A 68 -11.99 13.24 -0.78
CA GLY A 68 -12.22 12.21 0.20
C GLY A 68 -11.10 11.19 0.14
N PHE A 69 -10.83 10.55 1.27
CA PHE A 69 -9.81 9.50 1.38
C PHE A 69 -10.37 8.30 2.14
N THR A 70 -10.36 7.15 1.49
CA THR A 70 -10.70 5.87 2.11
C THR A 70 -9.48 4.96 2.11
N LEU A 71 -9.07 4.55 3.30
CA LEU A 71 -8.08 3.49 3.52
C LEU A 71 -8.80 2.18 3.79
N LEU A 72 -8.67 1.22 2.90
CA LEU A 72 -9.10 -0.17 3.10
C LEU A 72 -7.85 -1.03 3.30
N VAL A 73 -7.67 -1.59 4.49
CA VAL A 73 -6.46 -2.36 4.81
C VAL A 73 -6.81 -3.71 5.43
N GLY A 74 -6.16 -4.76 4.92
CA GLY A 74 -6.30 -6.13 5.42
C GLY A 74 -5.02 -6.65 6.04
N PHE A 75 -5.17 -7.40 7.13
CA PHE A 75 -4.09 -8.12 7.80
C PHE A 75 -4.46 -9.58 7.95
N LYS A 76 -3.46 -10.44 8.13
CA LYS A 76 -3.70 -11.87 8.35
C LYS A 76 -4.40 -12.12 9.68
N SER A 77 -3.95 -11.46 10.75
CA SER A 77 -4.54 -11.56 12.09
C SER A 77 -4.35 -10.25 12.87
N PRO A 78 -5.00 -10.06 14.02
CA PRO A 78 -4.81 -8.88 14.87
C PRO A 78 -3.37 -8.69 15.35
N LYS A 79 -2.59 -9.77 15.42
CA LYS A 79 -1.17 -9.74 15.81
C LYS A 79 -0.28 -9.17 14.70
N ASP A 80 -0.69 -9.35 13.44
CA ASP A 80 0.04 -8.88 12.25
C ASP A 80 -0.23 -7.42 11.91
N MET A 81 -1.12 -6.75 12.64
CA MET A 81 -1.49 -5.36 12.40
C MET A 81 -0.31 -4.42 12.65
N LEU A 82 0.05 -3.67 11.60
CA LEU A 82 1.10 -2.64 11.64
C LEU A 82 0.50 -1.29 12.06
N PHE A 83 1.34 -0.41 12.61
CA PHE A 83 1.00 0.99 12.89
C PHE A 83 -0.26 1.20 13.75
N LYS A 84 -0.53 0.34 14.72
CA LYS A 84 -1.75 0.36 15.56
C LYS A 84 -2.03 1.74 16.17
N LYS A 85 -1.00 2.49 16.57
CA LYS A 85 -1.13 3.84 17.14
C LYS A 85 -1.53 4.88 16.10
N ASP A 86 -1.08 4.73 14.86
CA ASP A 86 -1.34 5.69 13.78
C ASP A 86 -2.81 5.60 13.32
N PHE A 87 -3.46 4.43 13.42
CA PHE A 87 -4.88 4.28 13.09
C PHE A 87 -5.78 5.21 13.89
N GLU A 88 -5.47 5.44 15.17
CA GLU A 88 -6.26 6.36 16.02
C GLU A 88 -6.13 7.82 15.57
N ILE A 89 -5.03 8.15 14.90
CA ILE A 89 -4.80 9.47 14.31
C ILE A 89 -5.54 9.55 12.98
N TRP A 90 -5.36 8.58 12.11
CA TRP A 90 -5.93 8.57 10.75
C TRP A 90 -7.46 8.58 10.76
N LYS A 91 -8.10 7.79 11.61
CA LYS A 91 -9.58 7.72 11.75
C LYS A 91 -10.25 9.06 12.07
N LYS A 92 -9.49 10.06 12.54
CA LYS A 92 -10.07 11.39 12.87
C LYS A 92 -10.41 12.18 11.60
N ASN A 93 -9.65 11.98 10.53
CA ASN A 93 -9.70 12.83 9.34
C ASN A 93 -9.99 12.08 8.05
N ILE A 94 -9.78 10.76 8.01
CA ILE A 94 -10.02 9.93 6.83
C ILE A 94 -10.89 8.72 7.18
N ASN A 95 -11.55 8.16 6.18
CA ASN A 95 -12.30 6.92 6.35
C ASN A 95 -11.33 5.73 6.38
N VAL A 96 -11.34 4.96 7.48
CA VAL A 96 -10.46 3.78 7.64
C VAL A 96 -11.31 2.53 7.86
N ILE A 97 -11.17 1.59 6.95
CA ILE A 97 -11.78 0.26 7.01
C ILE A 97 -10.65 -0.75 7.15
N MET A 98 -10.64 -1.44 8.27
CA MET A 98 -9.64 -2.44 8.59
C MET A 98 -10.29 -3.81 8.71
N THR A 99 -9.67 -4.83 8.13
CA THR A 99 -10.15 -6.21 8.19
C THR A 99 -9.02 -7.17 8.54
N VAL A 100 -9.36 -8.31 9.11
CA VAL A 100 -8.43 -9.43 9.34
C VAL A 100 -9.00 -10.72 8.76
N ASP A 101 -8.10 -11.55 8.19
CA ASP A 101 -8.52 -12.84 7.63
C ASP A 101 -8.89 -13.86 8.72
N TYR A 102 -8.13 -13.83 9.83
CA TYR A 102 -8.27 -14.77 10.97
C TYR A 102 -8.37 -13.98 12.27
N PRO A 103 -9.60 -13.64 12.72
CA PRO A 103 -9.81 -12.98 13.99
C PRO A 103 -9.45 -13.89 15.17
N ASP A 104 -9.02 -13.31 16.27
CA ASP A 104 -8.94 -13.97 17.58
C ASP A 104 -10.19 -13.62 18.42
N GLU A 105 -10.29 -14.20 19.61
CA GLU A 105 -11.46 -14.04 20.49
C GLU A 105 -11.68 -12.59 20.97
N GLU A 106 -10.62 -11.78 20.95
CA GLU A 106 -10.66 -10.39 21.43
C GLU A 106 -10.95 -9.38 20.29
N TYR A 107 -10.95 -9.85 19.03
CA TYR A 107 -11.12 -8.98 17.87
C TYR A 107 -12.58 -8.81 17.51
N ASP A 108 -13.10 -7.59 17.65
CA ASP A 108 -14.49 -7.19 17.36
C ASP A 108 -14.67 -6.42 16.03
N GLY A 109 -13.59 -6.32 15.23
CA GLY A 109 -13.59 -5.58 13.96
C GLY A 109 -14.06 -6.41 12.76
N ASN A 110 -13.85 -5.85 11.56
CA ASN A 110 -14.24 -6.51 10.33
C ASN A 110 -13.37 -7.74 10.03
N CYS A 111 -13.99 -8.80 9.51
CA CYS A 111 -13.34 -10.06 9.16
C CYS A 111 -13.49 -10.37 7.68
N GLY A 112 -12.47 -11.01 7.10
CA GLY A 112 -12.45 -11.44 5.72
C GLY A 112 -11.52 -10.62 4.83
N LEU A 113 -11.49 -10.97 3.55
CA LEU A 113 -10.59 -10.38 2.56
C LEU A 113 -11.01 -8.94 2.21
N VAL A 114 -10.04 -8.07 1.94
CA VAL A 114 -10.29 -6.66 1.53
C VAL A 114 -11.22 -6.56 0.32
N THR A 115 -11.15 -7.51 -0.62
CA THR A 115 -11.98 -7.53 -1.83
C THR A 115 -13.47 -7.63 -1.53
N GLN A 116 -13.85 -8.25 -0.42
CA GLN A 116 -15.26 -8.38 -0.01
C GLN A 116 -15.91 -7.03 0.34
N TYR A 117 -15.11 -6.05 0.72
CA TYR A 117 -15.58 -4.71 1.10
C TYR A 117 -15.67 -3.73 -0.06
N ILE A 118 -14.97 -3.97 -1.18
CA ILE A 118 -14.94 -3.07 -2.33
C ILE A 118 -16.31 -2.80 -2.93
N PRO A 119 -17.21 -3.79 -3.13
CA PRO A 119 -18.54 -3.54 -3.69
C PRO A 119 -19.38 -2.55 -2.89
N GLU A 120 -19.27 -2.56 -1.58
CA GLU A 120 -20.06 -1.75 -0.65
C GLU A 120 -19.53 -0.33 -0.46
N LEU A 121 -18.28 -0.05 -0.89
CA LEU A 121 -17.67 1.26 -0.74
C LEU A 121 -18.42 2.33 -1.54
N MET A 122 -18.80 3.40 -0.86
CA MET A 122 -19.40 4.59 -1.45
C MET A 122 -18.30 5.55 -1.90
N ILE A 123 -17.90 5.49 -3.17
CA ILE A 123 -16.87 6.34 -3.77
C ILE A 123 -17.55 7.39 -4.65
N LYS A 124 -17.32 8.65 -4.37
CA LYS A 124 -17.88 9.76 -5.15
C LYS A 124 -17.06 9.99 -6.42
N GLY A 125 -17.74 10.22 -7.55
CA GLY A 125 -17.06 10.57 -8.80
C GLY A 125 -16.09 9.51 -9.30
N LEU A 126 -16.52 8.24 -9.37
CA LEU A 126 -15.70 7.07 -9.74
C LEU A 126 -14.83 7.28 -11.00
N THR A 127 -15.31 8.04 -11.97
CA THR A 127 -14.57 8.30 -13.22
C THR A 127 -13.32 9.18 -13.04
N ASP A 128 -13.21 9.89 -11.92
CA ASP A 128 -12.08 10.76 -11.57
C ASP A 128 -11.38 10.31 -10.27
N ALA A 129 -11.96 9.33 -9.61
CA ALA A 129 -11.39 8.74 -8.40
C ALA A 129 -10.09 7.97 -8.70
N VAL A 130 -9.15 8.04 -7.77
CA VAL A 130 -7.86 7.33 -7.84
C VAL A 130 -7.89 6.10 -6.95
N GLY A 131 -7.48 4.97 -7.51
CA GLY A 131 -7.23 3.73 -6.78
C GLY A 131 -5.74 3.48 -6.61
N ILE A 132 -5.28 3.27 -5.38
CA ILE A 132 -3.90 2.90 -5.06
C ILE A 132 -3.94 1.51 -4.43
N VAL A 133 -3.24 0.54 -5.02
CA VAL A 133 -3.31 -0.87 -4.58
C VAL A 133 -1.91 -1.41 -4.30
N VAL A 134 -1.66 -1.82 -3.05
CA VAL A 134 -0.36 -2.33 -2.61
C VAL A 134 -0.52 -3.54 -1.70
N GLY A 135 0.11 -4.64 -2.06
CA GLY A 135 0.05 -5.86 -1.25
C GLY A 135 0.47 -7.11 -2.01
N PRO A 136 0.10 -8.29 -1.53
CA PRO A 136 0.39 -9.54 -2.22
C PRO A 136 -0.16 -9.56 -3.65
N PRO A 137 0.56 -10.16 -4.63
CA PRO A 137 0.18 -10.12 -6.05
C PRO A 137 -1.25 -10.59 -6.32
N ILE A 138 -1.70 -11.64 -5.64
CA ILE A 138 -3.08 -12.15 -5.82
C ILE A 138 -4.11 -11.14 -5.32
N MET A 139 -3.87 -10.49 -4.18
CA MET A 139 -4.74 -9.46 -3.63
C MET A 139 -4.83 -8.28 -4.62
N MET A 140 -3.68 -7.80 -5.10
CA MET A 140 -3.64 -6.69 -6.08
C MET A 140 -4.44 -7.02 -7.34
N LYS A 141 -4.25 -8.23 -7.90
CA LYS A 141 -4.97 -8.68 -9.10
C LYS A 141 -6.49 -8.68 -8.88
N CYS A 142 -6.97 -9.28 -7.80
CA CYS A 142 -8.39 -9.32 -7.48
C CYS A 142 -8.94 -7.91 -7.22
N THR A 143 -8.25 -7.12 -6.40
CA THR A 143 -8.63 -5.73 -6.10
C THR A 143 -8.76 -4.88 -7.36
N ILE A 144 -7.79 -4.95 -8.28
CA ILE A 144 -7.84 -4.19 -9.54
C ILE A 144 -9.04 -4.61 -10.37
N SER A 145 -9.30 -5.92 -10.50
CA SER A 145 -10.48 -6.43 -11.22
C SER A 145 -11.78 -5.88 -10.63
N ASP A 146 -11.90 -5.86 -9.31
CA ASP A 146 -13.08 -5.35 -8.61
C ASP A 146 -13.23 -3.83 -8.77
N LEU A 147 -12.13 -3.08 -8.74
CA LEU A 147 -12.14 -1.63 -8.97
C LEU A 147 -12.56 -1.27 -10.40
N LEU A 148 -12.06 -1.99 -11.39
CA LEU A 148 -12.46 -1.83 -12.80
C LEU A 148 -13.95 -2.16 -12.99
N ALA A 149 -14.42 -3.28 -12.42
CA ALA A 149 -15.83 -3.66 -12.44
C ALA A 149 -16.72 -2.62 -11.74
N LYS A 150 -16.20 -1.92 -10.69
CA LYS A 150 -16.89 -0.84 -10.00
C LYS A 150 -16.96 0.46 -10.81
N GLY A 151 -16.11 0.62 -11.84
CA GLY A 151 -16.10 1.77 -12.73
C GLY A 151 -14.90 2.71 -12.59
N PHE A 152 -13.85 2.31 -11.88
CA PHE A 152 -12.57 3.01 -11.94
C PHE A 152 -11.97 2.88 -13.34
N LYS A 153 -11.29 3.92 -13.79
CA LYS A 153 -10.54 3.89 -15.04
C LYS A 153 -9.12 3.34 -14.79
N GLU A 154 -8.59 2.57 -15.74
CA GLU A 154 -7.22 2.04 -15.66
C GLU A 154 -6.18 3.14 -15.44
N GLU A 155 -6.33 4.27 -16.13
CA GLU A 155 -5.45 5.45 -16.02
C GLU A 155 -5.41 6.08 -14.62
N ASN A 156 -6.40 5.78 -13.77
CA ASN A 156 -6.49 6.27 -12.40
C ASN A 156 -6.07 5.22 -11.36
N LEU A 157 -5.61 4.04 -11.80
CA LEU A 157 -5.13 3.00 -10.91
C LEU A 157 -3.61 3.04 -10.79
N TRP A 158 -3.13 2.92 -9.56
CA TRP A 158 -1.71 2.91 -9.22
C TRP A 158 -1.37 1.68 -8.41
N ILE A 159 -0.25 1.06 -8.73
CA ILE A 159 0.22 -0.17 -8.08
C ILE A 159 1.68 -0.02 -7.65
N SER A 160 2.08 -0.79 -6.65
CA SER A 160 3.49 -0.95 -6.31
C SER A 160 3.93 -2.38 -6.62
N GLN A 161 4.92 -2.50 -7.48
CA GLN A 161 5.53 -3.77 -7.87
C GLN A 161 6.86 -3.95 -7.15
N GLU A 162 6.99 -5.00 -6.37
CA GLU A 162 8.24 -5.31 -5.68
C GLU A 162 8.97 -6.46 -6.36
N ARG A 163 10.27 -6.30 -6.49
CA ARG A 163 11.16 -7.35 -6.97
C ARG A 163 12.52 -7.23 -6.29
N LYS A 164 13.23 -8.35 -6.19
CA LYS A 164 14.58 -8.36 -5.62
C LYS A 164 15.48 -7.38 -6.36
N MET A 165 15.97 -6.37 -5.67
CA MET A 165 16.95 -5.42 -6.19
C MET A 165 18.35 -5.79 -5.68
N CYS A 166 19.34 -5.79 -6.59
CA CYS A 166 20.74 -5.99 -6.23
C CYS A 166 21.57 -4.73 -6.47
N CYS A 167 21.63 -4.23 -7.71
CA CYS A 167 22.42 -3.03 -8.02
C CYS A 167 21.69 -1.72 -7.76
N GLY A 168 20.37 -1.65 -7.95
CA GLY A 168 19.56 -0.43 -7.80
C GLY A 168 19.74 0.60 -8.94
N ILE A 169 20.47 0.30 -9.99
CA ILE A 169 20.86 1.22 -11.07
C ILE A 169 20.64 0.65 -12.49
N GLY A 170 19.74 -0.32 -12.66
CA GLY A 170 19.35 -0.85 -13.95
C GLY A 170 20.41 -1.71 -14.67
N LYS A 171 21.45 -2.20 -13.98
CA LYS A 171 22.56 -2.93 -14.64
C LYS A 171 22.46 -4.45 -14.53
N CYS A 172 22.06 -4.99 -13.37
CA CYS A 172 22.21 -6.43 -13.11
C CYS A 172 21.03 -7.29 -13.60
N GLY A 173 19.89 -6.70 -13.95
CA GLY A 173 18.72 -7.42 -14.46
C GLY A 173 17.87 -8.13 -13.39
N HIS A 174 18.28 -8.21 -12.10
CA HIS A 174 17.55 -8.95 -11.08
C HIS A 174 16.13 -8.44 -10.83
N CYS A 175 15.92 -7.14 -10.94
CA CYS A 175 14.61 -6.51 -10.76
C CYS A 175 13.85 -6.30 -12.07
N LYS A 176 14.34 -6.82 -13.19
CA LYS A 176 13.72 -6.65 -14.51
C LYS A 176 12.45 -7.50 -14.60
N ILE A 177 11.38 -6.91 -15.11
CA ILE A 177 10.14 -7.56 -15.53
C ILE A 177 9.95 -7.12 -16.99
N ASP A 178 9.94 -8.05 -17.92
CA ASP A 178 9.96 -7.78 -19.35
C ASP A 178 11.04 -6.75 -19.71
N ASP A 179 10.67 -5.55 -20.16
CA ASP A 179 11.62 -4.49 -20.50
C ASP A 179 11.74 -3.40 -19.43
N THR A 180 11.07 -3.57 -18.28
CA THR A 180 11.00 -2.59 -17.20
C THR A 180 11.93 -2.96 -16.04
N TYR A 181 12.69 -2.00 -15.55
CA TYR A 181 13.54 -2.15 -14.37
C TYR A 181 12.85 -1.53 -13.14
N ILE A 182 12.43 -2.33 -12.17
CA ILE A 182 11.76 -1.84 -10.97
C ILE A 182 12.60 -0.81 -10.20
N CYS A 183 13.93 -0.93 -10.22
CA CYS A 183 14.84 -0.01 -9.55
C CYS A 183 15.02 1.34 -10.25
N LEU A 184 14.56 1.49 -11.49
CA LEU A 184 14.63 2.74 -12.25
C LEU A 184 13.25 3.31 -12.54
N ASP A 185 12.36 2.45 -13.06
CA ASP A 185 11.05 2.85 -13.60
C ASP A 185 9.94 2.78 -12.54
N GLY A 186 10.11 1.89 -11.55
CA GLY A 186 9.20 1.65 -10.43
C GLY A 186 9.83 2.05 -9.09
N PRO A 187 9.37 1.48 -7.97
CA PRO A 187 8.38 0.41 -7.83
C PRO A 187 6.92 0.82 -8.09
N VAL A 188 6.62 2.12 -8.15
CA VAL A 188 5.26 2.61 -8.34
C VAL A 188 4.98 2.84 -9.82
N PHE A 189 3.88 2.26 -10.28
CA PHE A 189 3.44 2.36 -11.67
C PHE A 189 1.97 2.77 -11.74
N ASN A 190 1.65 3.55 -12.77
CA ASN A 190 0.27 3.63 -13.22
C ASN A 190 -0.08 2.32 -13.93
N TYR A 191 -1.30 1.82 -13.74
CA TYR A 191 -1.70 0.48 -14.23
C TYR A 191 -1.70 0.36 -15.76
N THR A 192 -1.71 1.47 -16.49
CA THR A 192 -1.66 1.51 -17.97
C THR A 192 -0.24 1.45 -18.55
N LYS A 193 0.79 1.40 -17.71
CA LYS A 193 2.21 1.42 -18.15
C LYS A 193 2.89 0.07 -18.05
#